data_315bdcbac1e4a71255443966fd657be6
#
_entry.id   315bdcbac1e4a71255443966fd657be6
#
_cell.length_a   1.000
_cell.length_b   1.000
_cell.length_c   1.000
_cell.angle_alpha   90.00
_cell.angle_beta   90.00
_cell.angle_gamma   90.00
#
_symmetry.space_group_name_H-M   'P 1'
#
loop_
_entity.id
_entity.type
_entity.pdbx_description
1 polymer ?
#
loop_
_entity_poly.entity_id
_entity_poly.type
_entity_poly.pdbx_seq_one_letter_code
_entity_poly.pdbx_strand_id
1 'polypeptide(L)'
;MLDRLVLSAIPSAVLLIDGRRRFAYVNPAGEQMLGASDTYLRGRPLDELIAADAHVAALVDEVREGGNSLSDYGVAFATRRGEQQLVDIHLSPVGDPPTHVLAVLHPCSVARQLDQQLANRSAARSVTQLAAMLAHEVKNPLSGIRGAAQLLEGSLEPEDRQLVQLICDETDRVVALVGRMEQFTENRAITTEPVNVHRVLEHVRRLAETSFGRHLTLVERYDPSLPPVAGDRDQLVQVFLNLVKNACEAAGDAGSEVRLVTHYRHGLRVGQKNSRERLELPITVEIWDDGPGVPEDLALDLFDPFVTGKPKGTGLGLSLVAKIVNDHGGVVDFQNHGHGTVFRVSLPAHSDNRGPGT
;
A
#
# COMPACT_ATOMS: atom_id res chain seq x y z
N MET A 1 27.53 -25.94 6.21
CA MET A 1 26.56 -26.63 7.12
C MET A 1 25.55 -25.65 7.71
N LEU A 2 26.00 -24.46 8.17
CA LEU A 2 25.14 -23.40 8.73
C LEU A 2 24.17 -22.85 7.68
N ASP A 3 24.63 -22.64 6.46
CA ASP A 3 23.86 -22.09 5.34
C ASP A 3 22.62 -22.91 4.98
N ARG A 4 22.75 -24.25 5.02
CA ARG A 4 21.61 -25.15 4.78
C ARG A 4 20.60 -25.14 5.93
N LEU A 5 21.07 -24.99 7.17
CA LEU A 5 20.21 -24.87 8.35
C LEU A 5 19.38 -23.58 8.29
N VAL A 6 20.00 -22.47 7.91
CA VAL A 6 19.32 -21.19 7.76
C VAL A 6 18.25 -21.26 6.66
N LEU A 7 18.60 -21.77 5.47
CA LEU A 7 17.66 -21.91 4.36
C LEU A 7 16.50 -22.86 4.67
N SER A 8 16.75 -23.92 5.48
CA SER A 8 15.69 -24.86 5.89
C SER A 8 14.73 -24.31 6.93
N ALA A 9 15.14 -23.30 7.68
CA ALA A 9 14.31 -22.63 8.69
C ALA A 9 13.43 -21.50 8.12
N ILE A 10 13.65 -21.11 6.85
CA ILE A 10 12.87 -20.06 6.20
C ILE A 10 11.48 -20.62 5.87
N PRO A 11 10.38 -19.99 6.35
CA PRO A 11 9.01 -20.49 6.12
C PRO A 11 8.51 -20.27 4.69
N SER A 12 9.20 -19.43 3.92
CA SER A 12 8.89 -19.14 2.51
C SER A 12 9.56 -20.13 1.59
N ALA A 13 8.95 -20.44 0.46
CA ALA A 13 9.57 -21.29 -0.54
C ALA A 13 10.76 -20.58 -1.18
N VAL A 14 11.95 -21.19 -1.06
CA VAL A 14 13.22 -20.69 -1.62
C VAL A 14 13.71 -21.66 -2.67
N LEU A 15 13.85 -21.16 -3.90
CA LEU A 15 14.32 -21.93 -5.06
C LEU A 15 15.59 -21.28 -5.61
N LEU A 16 16.59 -22.06 -5.90
CA LEU A 16 17.77 -21.63 -6.65
C LEU A 16 17.70 -22.23 -8.05
N ILE A 17 17.73 -21.40 -9.08
CA ILE A 17 17.58 -21.76 -10.49
C ILE A 17 18.90 -21.47 -11.21
N ASP A 18 19.42 -22.45 -11.95
CA ASP A 18 20.66 -22.29 -12.70
C ASP A 18 20.46 -21.56 -14.04
N GLY A 19 21.57 -21.25 -14.72
CA GLY A 19 21.56 -20.56 -16.01
C GLY A 19 20.89 -21.31 -17.17
N ARG A 20 20.52 -22.59 -16.96
CA ARG A 20 19.75 -23.41 -17.90
C ARG A 20 18.29 -23.58 -17.48
N ARG A 21 17.78 -22.72 -16.58
CA ARG A 21 16.45 -22.79 -15.98
C ARG A 21 16.15 -24.12 -15.27
N ARG A 22 17.15 -24.71 -14.59
CA ARG A 22 16.98 -25.94 -13.83
C ARG A 22 17.07 -25.65 -12.34
N PHE A 23 16.33 -26.43 -11.55
CA PHE A 23 16.42 -26.34 -10.10
C PHE A 23 17.81 -26.78 -9.62
N ALA A 24 18.55 -25.88 -9.00
CA ALA A 24 19.83 -26.17 -8.35
C ALA A 24 19.63 -26.51 -6.86
N TYR A 25 18.64 -25.90 -6.22
CA TYR A 25 18.27 -26.15 -4.81
C TYR A 25 16.82 -25.74 -4.55
N VAL A 26 16.15 -26.45 -3.65
CA VAL A 26 14.81 -26.14 -3.14
C VAL A 26 14.80 -26.37 -1.63
N ASN A 27 14.29 -25.41 -0.83
CA ASN A 27 14.17 -25.58 0.61
C ASN A 27 12.89 -26.36 0.98
N PRO A 28 12.74 -26.82 2.26
CA PRO A 28 11.57 -27.62 2.68
C PRO A 28 10.21 -26.95 2.43
N ALA A 29 10.11 -25.64 2.55
CA ALA A 29 8.88 -24.91 2.23
C ALA A 29 8.59 -24.94 0.71
N GLY A 30 9.62 -24.86 -0.13
CA GLY A 30 9.52 -25.04 -1.57
C GLY A 30 9.13 -26.47 -1.97
N GLU A 31 9.64 -27.49 -1.28
CA GLU A 31 9.25 -28.88 -1.48
C GLU A 31 7.75 -29.08 -1.21
N GLN A 32 7.24 -28.50 -0.13
CA GLN A 32 5.82 -28.53 0.20
C GLN A 32 4.96 -27.82 -0.86
N MET A 33 5.38 -26.62 -1.28
CA MET A 33 4.68 -25.84 -2.29
C MET A 33 4.64 -26.52 -3.65
N LEU A 34 5.78 -27.11 -4.09
CA LEU A 34 5.90 -27.80 -5.38
C LEU A 34 5.36 -29.24 -5.33
N GLY A 35 5.13 -29.78 -4.13
CA GLY A 35 4.70 -31.17 -3.93
C GLY A 35 5.74 -32.21 -4.34
N ALA A 36 7.04 -31.85 -4.35
CA ALA A 36 8.15 -32.70 -4.75
C ALA A 36 9.42 -32.36 -3.95
N SER A 37 10.25 -33.39 -3.67
CA SER A 37 11.48 -33.20 -2.88
C SER A 37 12.59 -32.54 -3.67
N ASP A 38 13.51 -31.81 -2.97
CA ASP A 38 14.73 -31.22 -3.56
C ASP A 38 15.52 -32.25 -4.41
N THR A 39 15.64 -33.46 -3.89
CA THR A 39 16.33 -34.55 -4.59
C THR A 39 15.69 -34.92 -5.94
N TYR A 40 14.36 -34.85 -6.02
CA TYR A 40 13.62 -35.10 -7.27
C TYR A 40 13.66 -33.90 -8.22
N LEU A 41 13.61 -32.70 -7.69
CA LEU A 41 13.57 -31.45 -8.45
C LEU A 41 14.91 -31.06 -9.05
N ARG A 42 16.00 -31.37 -8.35
CA ARG A 42 17.34 -30.96 -8.73
C ARG A 42 17.74 -31.43 -10.14
N GLY A 43 18.16 -30.45 -10.96
CA GLY A 43 18.53 -30.66 -12.37
C GLY A 43 17.36 -30.74 -13.34
N ARG A 44 16.11 -30.73 -12.86
CA ARG A 44 14.93 -30.68 -13.72
C ARG A 44 14.64 -29.27 -14.20
N PRO A 45 14.14 -29.12 -15.44
CA PRO A 45 13.75 -27.81 -15.95
C PRO A 45 12.56 -27.23 -15.19
N LEU A 46 12.57 -25.92 -15.05
CA LEU A 46 11.49 -25.15 -14.41
C LEU A 46 10.14 -25.40 -15.09
N ASP A 47 10.14 -25.39 -16.43
CA ASP A 47 8.95 -25.52 -17.28
C ASP A 47 8.26 -26.89 -17.15
N GLU A 48 8.96 -27.90 -16.64
CA GLU A 48 8.40 -29.26 -16.44
C GLU A 48 7.48 -29.33 -15.22
N LEU A 49 7.68 -28.46 -14.23
CA LEU A 49 7.04 -28.54 -12.91
C LEU A 49 6.09 -27.41 -12.62
N ILE A 50 6.35 -26.24 -13.20
CA ILE A 50 5.46 -25.10 -13.15
C ILE A 50 4.67 -25.12 -14.45
N ALA A 51 3.38 -25.49 -14.36
CA ALA A 51 2.55 -25.69 -15.53
C ALA A 51 2.48 -24.41 -16.35
N ALA A 52 3.04 -24.48 -17.57
CA ALA A 52 2.77 -23.64 -18.75
C ALA A 52 2.64 -22.11 -18.58
N ASP A 53 3.06 -21.51 -17.50
CA ASP A 53 3.18 -20.06 -17.45
C ASP A 53 4.58 -19.67 -17.93
N ALA A 54 4.68 -19.42 -19.23
CA ALA A 54 5.87 -18.85 -19.88
C ALA A 54 6.37 -17.57 -19.18
N HIS A 55 5.54 -17.01 -18.29
CA HIS A 55 5.79 -15.80 -17.55
C HIS A 55 6.89 -15.96 -16.48
N VAL A 56 6.83 -16.97 -15.61
CA VAL A 56 7.86 -17.17 -14.56
C VAL A 56 9.22 -17.47 -15.18
N ALA A 57 9.26 -18.26 -16.26
CA ALA A 57 10.48 -18.53 -16.99
C ALA A 57 11.08 -17.27 -17.63
N ALA A 58 10.23 -16.39 -18.19
CA ALA A 58 10.65 -15.11 -18.75
C ALA A 58 11.20 -14.17 -17.67
N LEU A 59 10.59 -14.12 -16.48
CA LEU A 59 11.08 -13.31 -15.35
C LEU A 59 12.46 -13.79 -14.86
N VAL A 60 12.70 -15.11 -14.84
CA VAL A 60 14.01 -15.65 -14.46
C VAL A 60 15.09 -15.23 -15.46
N ASP A 61 14.78 -15.25 -16.76
CA ASP A 61 15.73 -14.79 -17.77
C ASP A 61 15.98 -13.28 -17.70
N GLU A 62 14.93 -12.47 -17.48
CA GLU A 62 15.03 -11.02 -17.33
C GLU A 62 15.97 -10.65 -16.17
N VAL A 63 15.83 -11.33 -15.01
CA VAL A 63 16.71 -11.10 -13.85
C VAL A 63 18.13 -11.53 -14.12
N ARG A 64 18.33 -12.66 -14.80
CA ARG A 64 19.65 -13.16 -15.13
C ARG A 64 20.41 -12.26 -16.12
N GLU A 65 19.71 -11.77 -17.15
CA GLU A 65 20.30 -10.92 -18.20
C GLU A 65 20.45 -9.47 -17.76
N GLY A 66 19.46 -8.96 -17.02
CA GLY A 66 19.46 -7.59 -16.51
C GLY A 66 20.31 -7.37 -15.26
N GLY A 67 20.66 -8.42 -14.52
CA GLY A 67 21.44 -8.33 -13.27
C GLY A 67 20.74 -7.62 -12.12
N ASN A 68 19.46 -7.28 -12.26
CA ASN A 68 18.65 -6.58 -11.25
C ASN A 68 17.64 -7.52 -10.60
N SER A 69 17.34 -7.29 -9.32
CA SER A 69 16.25 -8.00 -8.63
C SER A 69 14.89 -7.55 -9.15
N LEU A 70 13.94 -8.49 -9.22
CA LEU A 70 12.58 -8.27 -9.68
C LEU A 70 11.59 -8.83 -8.64
N SER A 71 10.50 -8.10 -8.43
CA SER A 71 9.39 -8.56 -7.58
C SER A 71 8.11 -8.51 -8.39
N ASP A 72 7.37 -9.62 -8.37
CA ASP A 72 6.10 -9.75 -9.05
C ASP A 72 5.04 -10.30 -8.09
N TYR A 73 3.90 -9.63 -7.99
CA TYR A 73 2.87 -9.91 -7.02
C TYR A 73 1.63 -10.51 -7.68
N GLY A 74 1.01 -11.48 -6.98
CA GLY A 74 -0.24 -12.09 -7.46
C GLY A 74 -0.03 -12.95 -8.71
N VAL A 75 1.11 -13.62 -8.83
CA VAL A 75 1.39 -14.54 -9.93
C VAL A 75 0.58 -15.81 -9.73
N ALA A 76 -0.22 -16.18 -10.73
CA ALA A 76 -0.91 -17.46 -10.71
C ALA A 76 0.13 -18.59 -10.86
N PHE A 77 0.33 -19.34 -9.80
CA PHE A 77 1.27 -20.44 -9.75
C PHE A 77 0.51 -21.76 -9.74
N ALA A 78 0.62 -22.51 -10.81
CA ALA A 78 0.00 -23.83 -10.91
C ALA A 78 1.05 -24.92 -10.73
N THR A 79 0.86 -25.77 -9.74
CA THR A 79 1.66 -26.97 -9.56
C THR A 79 1.12 -28.11 -10.44
N ARG A 80 1.92 -29.12 -10.70
CA ARG A 80 1.50 -30.32 -11.45
C ARG A 80 0.30 -31.06 -10.84
N ARG A 81 -0.04 -30.81 -9.58
CA ARG A 81 -1.23 -31.38 -8.91
C ARG A 81 -2.53 -30.65 -9.23
N GLY A 82 -2.46 -29.59 -10.07
CA GLY A 82 -3.64 -28.86 -10.53
C GLY A 82 -4.16 -27.81 -9.53
N GLU A 83 -3.51 -27.64 -8.40
CA GLU A 83 -3.83 -26.57 -7.47
C GLU A 83 -3.23 -25.25 -8.00
N GLN A 84 -4.09 -24.32 -8.37
CA GLN A 84 -3.69 -22.97 -8.69
C GLN A 84 -3.69 -22.15 -7.39
N GLN A 85 -2.55 -21.57 -7.06
CA GLN A 85 -2.43 -20.61 -5.98
C GLN A 85 -1.78 -19.34 -6.48
N LEU A 86 -2.18 -18.21 -5.92
CA LEU A 86 -1.50 -16.94 -6.18
C LEU A 86 -0.28 -16.84 -5.26
N VAL A 87 0.86 -16.45 -5.83
CA VAL A 87 2.10 -16.27 -5.09
C VAL A 87 2.74 -14.94 -5.43
N ASP A 88 3.38 -14.35 -4.44
CA ASP A 88 4.28 -13.22 -4.66
C ASP A 88 5.68 -13.80 -4.90
N ILE A 89 6.32 -13.37 -5.99
CA ILE A 89 7.63 -13.87 -6.43
C ILE A 89 8.65 -12.75 -6.30
N HIS A 90 9.73 -13.03 -5.56
CA HIS A 90 10.92 -12.18 -5.53
C HIS A 90 12.08 -12.92 -6.16
N LEU A 91 12.63 -12.35 -7.21
CA LEU A 91 13.76 -12.89 -7.95
C LEU A 91 14.98 -12.02 -7.73
N SER A 92 16.13 -12.65 -7.43
CA SER A 92 17.40 -11.95 -7.26
C SER A 92 18.51 -12.68 -7.97
N PRO A 93 19.41 -11.97 -8.69
CA PRO A 93 20.56 -12.59 -9.32
C PRO A 93 21.57 -13.07 -8.27
N VAL A 94 22.22 -14.20 -8.51
CA VAL A 94 23.23 -14.77 -7.64
C VAL A 94 24.52 -15.00 -8.43
N GLY A 95 25.61 -14.43 -7.92
CA GLY A 95 26.93 -14.42 -8.58
C GLY A 95 27.21 -13.15 -9.37
N ASP A 96 28.49 -12.90 -9.66
CA ASP A 96 28.96 -11.79 -10.50
C ASP A 96 30.01 -12.35 -11.49
N PRO A 97 29.67 -12.52 -12.80
CA PRO A 97 28.35 -12.31 -13.42
C PRO A 97 27.28 -13.30 -12.91
N PRO A 98 25.97 -12.98 -13.05
CA PRO A 98 24.90 -13.81 -12.55
C PRO A 98 24.86 -15.18 -13.18
N THR A 99 25.10 -16.23 -12.41
CA THR A 99 25.07 -17.63 -12.85
C THR A 99 23.79 -18.35 -12.44
N HIS A 100 23.14 -17.85 -11.40
CA HIS A 100 21.90 -18.41 -10.85
C HIS A 100 20.91 -17.28 -10.51
N VAL A 101 19.65 -17.66 -10.36
CA VAL A 101 18.59 -16.77 -9.86
C VAL A 101 18.01 -17.39 -8.60
N LEU A 102 17.98 -16.62 -7.53
CA LEU A 102 17.26 -16.97 -6.31
C LEU A 102 15.82 -16.52 -6.45
N ALA A 103 14.88 -17.44 -6.38
CA ALA A 103 13.46 -17.17 -6.33
C ALA A 103 12.92 -17.43 -4.92
N VAL A 104 12.29 -16.43 -4.33
CA VAL A 104 11.55 -16.57 -3.07
C VAL A 104 10.07 -16.40 -3.39
N LEU A 105 9.29 -17.43 -3.09
CA LEU A 105 7.85 -17.41 -3.31
C LEU A 105 7.13 -17.36 -1.95
N HIS A 106 6.27 -16.40 -1.83
CA HIS A 106 5.37 -16.30 -0.70
C HIS A 106 3.97 -16.70 -1.16
N PRO A 107 3.27 -17.62 -0.47
CA PRO A 107 1.83 -17.79 -0.70
C PRO A 107 1.17 -16.45 -0.54
N CYS A 108 0.42 -16.03 -1.56
CA CYS A 108 -0.08 -14.66 -1.63
C CYS A 108 -1.02 -14.37 -0.46
N SER A 109 -0.50 -13.70 0.56
CA SER A 109 -1.32 -13.04 1.56
C SER A 109 -2.19 -11.94 0.94
N VAL A 110 -1.74 -11.39 -0.20
CA VAL A 110 -2.50 -10.43 -1.01
C VAL A 110 -3.73 -11.08 -1.66
N ALA A 111 -3.71 -12.39 -2.00
CA ALA A 111 -4.95 -13.07 -2.44
C ALA A 111 -5.94 -13.21 -1.28
N ARG A 112 -5.48 -13.50 -0.08
CA ARG A 112 -6.31 -13.42 1.13
C ARG A 112 -6.74 -11.98 1.41
N GLN A 113 -5.87 -11.00 1.26
CA GLN A 113 -6.21 -9.58 1.35
C GLN A 113 -7.14 -9.16 0.21
N LEU A 114 -6.97 -9.66 -1.02
CA LEU A 114 -7.87 -9.38 -2.14
C LEU A 114 -9.22 -10.10 -2.01
N ASP A 115 -9.26 -11.36 -1.57
CA ASP A 115 -10.51 -12.08 -1.29
C ASP A 115 -11.20 -11.53 -0.06
N GLN A 116 -10.47 -11.15 0.96
CA GLN A 116 -10.97 -10.44 2.12
C GLN A 116 -11.38 -9.01 1.76
N GLN A 117 -10.59 -8.30 0.94
CA GLN A 117 -10.98 -7.01 0.34
C GLN A 117 -12.18 -7.13 -0.61
N LEU A 118 -12.37 -8.25 -1.29
CA LEU A 118 -13.54 -8.48 -2.15
C LEU A 118 -14.78 -8.88 -1.35
N ALA A 119 -14.63 -9.69 -0.31
CA ALA A 119 -15.69 -9.98 0.65
C ALA A 119 -16.05 -8.73 1.46
N ASN A 120 -15.05 -7.99 1.92
CA ASN A 120 -15.22 -6.70 2.60
C ASN A 120 -15.71 -5.60 1.63
N ARG A 121 -15.36 -5.64 0.33
CA ARG A 121 -15.91 -4.72 -0.68
C ARG A 121 -17.40 -4.90 -0.94
N SER A 122 -17.95 -6.10 -0.89
CA SER A 122 -19.40 -6.29 -1.06
C SER A 122 -20.15 -5.84 0.20
N ALA A 123 -19.63 -6.12 1.38
CA ALA A 123 -20.15 -5.62 2.65
C ALA A 123 -19.89 -4.11 2.79
N ALA A 124 -18.68 -3.64 2.50
CA ALA A 124 -18.33 -2.23 2.51
C ALA A 124 -19.11 -1.43 1.46
N ARG A 125 -19.34 -1.92 0.24
CA ARG A 125 -20.19 -1.21 -0.75
C ARG A 125 -21.60 -1.01 -0.27
N SER A 126 -22.22 -2.02 0.37
CA SER A 126 -23.57 -1.88 0.91
C SER A 126 -23.60 -0.92 2.11
N VAL A 127 -22.63 -1.02 3.01
CA VAL A 127 -22.44 -0.09 4.13
C VAL A 127 -22.07 1.31 3.63
N THR A 128 -21.26 1.41 2.60
CA THR A 128 -20.79 2.64 1.98
C THR A 128 -21.92 3.40 1.29
N GLN A 129 -22.78 2.73 0.49
CA GLN A 129 -23.93 3.36 -0.13
C GLN A 129 -24.98 3.82 0.88
N LEU A 130 -25.21 3.03 1.93
CA LEU A 130 -26.06 3.43 3.05
C LEU A 130 -25.43 4.60 3.83
N ALA A 131 -24.13 4.59 4.04
CA ALA A 131 -23.42 5.65 4.74
C ALA A 131 -23.46 7.00 3.97
N ALA A 132 -23.34 6.99 2.63
CA ALA A 132 -23.46 8.20 1.83
C ALA A 132 -24.87 8.81 1.88
N MET A 133 -25.90 7.95 1.79
CA MET A 133 -27.28 8.39 1.94
C MET A 133 -27.57 8.91 3.36
N LEU A 134 -27.13 8.19 4.39
CA LEU A 134 -27.26 8.60 5.78
C LEU A 134 -26.45 9.86 6.09
N ALA A 135 -25.32 10.09 5.41
CA ALA A 135 -24.50 11.27 5.63
C ALA A 135 -25.25 12.57 5.31
N HIS A 136 -25.94 12.62 4.19
CA HIS A 136 -26.81 13.77 3.85
C HIS A 136 -27.98 13.93 4.81
N GLU A 137 -28.62 12.80 5.20
CA GLU A 137 -29.74 12.84 6.12
C GLU A 137 -29.33 13.17 7.57
N VAL A 138 -28.08 12.91 7.96
CA VAL A 138 -27.53 13.28 9.28
C VAL A 138 -27.04 14.72 9.30
N LYS A 139 -26.41 15.21 8.22
CA LYS A 139 -25.96 16.61 8.14
C LYS A 139 -27.11 17.61 8.25
N ASN A 140 -28.27 17.28 7.68
CA ASN A 140 -29.43 18.19 7.71
C ASN A 140 -29.91 18.49 9.14
N PRO A 141 -30.25 17.50 9.99
CA PRO A 141 -30.66 17.78 11.38
C PRO A 141 -29.53 18.41 12.19
N LEU A 142 -28.25 18.04 11.96
CA LEU A 142 -27.12 18.66 12.66
C LEU A 142 -26.99 20.15 12.31
N SER A 143 -27.21 20.51 11.05
CA SER A 143 -27.25 21.93 10.65
C SER A 143 -28.39 22.70 11.33
N GLY A 144 -29.55 22.05 11.53
CA GLY A 144 -30.66 22.60 12.28
C GLY A 144 -30.34 22.79 13.77
N ILE A 145 -29.70 21.79 14.41
CA ILE A 145 -29.27 21.85 15.82
C ILE A 145 -28.26 22.99 16.00
N ARG A 146 -27.25 23.08 15.13
CA ARG A 146 -26.26 24.13 15.14
C ARG A 146 -26.89 25.55 15.00
N GLY A 147 -27.80 25.68 14.01
CA GLY A 147 -28.50 26.96 13.80
C GLY A 147 -29.34 27.37 15.00
N ALA A 148 -30.05 26.44 15.61
CA ALA A 148 -30.81 26.68 16.84
C ALA A 148 -29.90 27.08 18.01
N ALA A 149 -28.76 26.38 18.19
CA ALA A 149 -27.78 26.71 19.22
C ALA A 149 -27.21 28.15 19.02
N GLN A 150 -26.82 28.49 17.80
CA GLN A 150 -26.32 29.83 17.46
C GLN A 150 -27.35 30.93 17.71
N LEU A 151 -28.63 30.70 17.45
CA LEU A 151 -29.70 31.66 17.73
C LEU A 151 -29.90 31.88 19.24
N LEU A 152 -29.72 30.84 20.04
CA LEU A 152 -29.81 30.94 21.52
C LEU A 152 -28.62 31.67 22.12
N GLU A 153 -27.42 31.60 21.54
CA GLU A 153 -26.19 32.18 22.08
C GLU A 153 -26.32 33.71 22.36
N GLY A 154 -27.05 34.43 21.48
CA GLY A 154 -27.25 35.87 21.62
C GLY A 154 -28.11 36.30 22.81
N SER A 155 -28.90 35.40 23.39
CA SER A 155 -29.87 35.71 24.45
C SER A 155 -29.52 35.10 25.81
N LEU A 156 -28.39 34.37 25.91
CA LEU A 156 -28.02 33.65 27.12
C LEU A 156 -26.99 34.39 27.99
N GLU A 157 -27.01 34.07 29.28
CA GLU A 157 -26.00 34.48 30.25
C GLU A 157 -24.64 33.81 29.94
N PRO A 158 -23.49 34.35 30.39
CA PRO A 158 -22.16 33.83 30.05
C PRO A 158 -21.91 32.39 30.41
N GLU A 159 -22.54 31.88 31.46
CA GLU A 159 -22.40 30.46 31.89
C GLU A 159 -23.10 29.50 30.91
N ASP A 160 -24.29 29.88 30.43
CA ASP A 160 -25.07 29.08 29.49
C ASP A 160 -24.48 29.12 28.07
N ARG A 161 -23.75 30.17 27.69
CA ARG A 161 -23.05 30.27 26.40
C ARG A 161 -22.00 29.17 26.24
N GLN A 162 -21.35 28.74 27.32
CA GLN A 162 -20.38 27.66 27.25
C GLN A 162 -21.05 26.33 26.85
N LEU A 163 -22.28 26.08 27.30
CA LEU A 163 -23.04 24.88 26.91
C LEU A 163 -23.44 24.93 25.42
N VAL A 164 -23.86 26.11 24.96
CA VAL A 164 -24.19 26.32 23.54
C VAL A 164 -22.97 26.12 22.64
N GLN A 165 -21.82 26.67 23.06
CA GLN A 165 -20.56 26.46 22.32
C GLN A 165 -20.19 24.99 22.25
N LEU A 166 -20.33 24.23 23.35
CA LEU A 166 -20.10 22.78 23.36
C LEU A 166 -21.03 22.07 22.38
N ILE A 167 -22.31 22.45 22.30
CA ILE A 167 -23.25 21.87 21.32
C ILE A 167 -22.80 22.16 19.90
N CYS A 168 -22.34 23.38 19.59
CA CYS A 168 -21.81 23.73 18.28
C CYS A 168 -20.56 22.91 17.93
N ASP A 169 -19.62 22.82 18.87
CA ASP A 169 -18.36 22.11 18.68
C ASP A 169 -18.59 20.59 18.44
N GLU A 170 -19.47 19.94 19.22
CA GLU A 170 -19.81 18.54 19.02
C GLU A 170 -20.60 18.32 17.72
N THR A 171 -21.47 19.26 17.35
CA THR A 171 -22.20 19.20 16.08
C THR A 171 -21.21 19.28 14.90
N ASP A 172 -20.26 20.21 14.94
CA ASP A 172 -19.22 20.35 13.92
C ASP A 172 -18.32 19.13 13.85
N ARG A 173 -18.03 18.53 15.00
CA ARG A 173 -17.28 17.29 15.09
C ARG A 173 -17.99 16.13 14.39
N VAL A 174 -19.30 15.96 14.64
CA VAL A 174 -20.11 14.91 13.98
C VAL A 174 -20.20 15.17 12.47
N VAL A 175 -20.43 16.42 12.03
CA VAL A 175 -20.43 16.79 10.60
C VAL A 175 -19.11 16.48 9.93
N ALA A 176 -17.97 16.72 10.59
CA ALA A 176 -16.65 16.40 10.07
C ALA A 176 -16.41 14.87 9.98
N LEU A 177 -16.94 14.07 10.92
CA LEU A 177 -16.90 12.61 10.86
C LEU A 177 -17.70 12.08 9.67
N VAL A 178 -18.93 12.57 9.52
CA VAL A 178 -19.83 12.21 8.41
C VAL A 178 -19.22 12.61 7.06
N GLY A 179 -18.60 13.80 6.96
CA GLY A 179 -17.89 14.25 5.76
C GLY A 179 -16.73 13.34 5.34
N ARG A 180 -15.98 12.79 6.31
CA ARG A 180 -14.93 11.79 6.02
C ARG A 180 -15.48 10.47 5.50
N MET A 181 -16.67 10.06 5.97
CA MET A 181 -17.37 8.89 5.42
C MET A 181 -17.82 9.13 3.97
N GLU A 182 -18.29 10.31 3.62
CA GLU A 182 -18.65 10.65 2.23
C GLU A 182 -17.44 10.57 1.29
N GLN A 183 -16.30 11.13 1.68
CA GLN A 183 -15.06 11.05 0.89
C GLN A 183 -14.62 9.60 0.63
N PHE A 184 -14.86 8.70 1.60
CA PHE A 184 -14.60 7.27 1.41
C PHE A 184 -15.60 6.64 0.42
N THR A 185 -16.81 7.16 0.31
CA THR A 185 -17.89 6.63 -0.53
C THR A 185 -17.91 7.19 -1.95
N GLU A 186 -17.34 8.38 -2.18
CA GLU A 186 -17.28 8.98 -3.50
C GLU A 186 -16.50 8.11 -4.49
N ASN A 187 -17.22 7.56 -5.46
CA ASN A 187 -16.67 6.88 -6.63
C ASN A 187 -16.45 7.91 -7.75
N ARG A 188 -15.58 8.90 -7.50
CA ARG A 188 -15.23 9.88 -8.51
C ARG A 188 -14.34 9.20 -9.55
N ALA A 189 -14.71 9.28 -10.82
CA ALA A 189 -13.84 8.82 -11.89
C ALA A 189 -12.51 9.61 -11.81
N ILE A 190 -11.40 8.87 -11.74
CA ILE A 190 -10.09 9.49 -11.65
C ILE A 190 -9.77 10.16 -12.98
N THR A 191 -9.50 11.45 -12.95
CA THR A 191 -8.92 12.14 -14.09
C THR A 191 -7.42 11.91 -14.04
N THR A 192 -6.93 10.96 -14.86
CA THR A 192 -5.52 10.62 -14.89
C THR A 192 -4.73 11.67 -15.66
N GLU A 193 -3.91 12.44 -14.96
CA GLU A 193 -3.02 13.47 -15.51
C GLU A 193 -1.56 13.17 -15.13
N PRO A 194 -0.56 13.73 -15.84
CA PRO A 194 0.83 13.62 -15.43
C PRO A 194 1.10 14.48 -14.19
N VAL A 195 1.26 13.84 -13.03
CA VAL A 195 1.47 14.50 -11.74
C VAL A 195 2.92 14.37 -11.30
N ASN A 196 3.58 15.51 -11.04
CA ASN A 196 4.89 15.51 -10.39
C ASN A 196 4.73 15.25 -8.89
N VAL A 197 5.16 14.07 -8.45
CA VAL A 197 5.01 13.62 -7.04
C VAL A 197 5.76 14.52 -6.06
N HIS A 198 6.91 15.09 -6.43
CA HIS A 198 7.69 15.97 -5.56
C HIS A 198 6.91 17.27 -5.25
N ARG A 199 6.18 17.83 -6.22
CA ARG A 199 5.32 19.01 -5.97
C ARG A 199 4.17 18.68 -5.03
N VAL A 200 3.64 17.48 -5.09
CA VAL A 200 2.61 16.99 -4.15
C VAL A 200 3.20 16.89 -2.74
N LEU A 201 4.36 16.24 -2.60
CA LEU A 201 5.04 16.07 -1.32
C LEU A 201 5.48 17.42 -0.72
N GLU A 202 5.99 18.35 -1.53
CA GLU A 202 6.34 19.71 -1.08
C GLU A 202 5.13 20.46 -0.52
N HIS A 203 3.97 20.33 -1.20
CA HIS A 203 2.72 20.93 -0.72
C HIS A 203 2.30 20.32 0.63
N VAL A 204 2.34 18.99 0.76
CA VAL A 204 2.02 18.28 2.00
C VAL A 204 2.99 18.66 3.13
N ARG A 205 4.29 18.76 2.86
CA ARG A 205 5.30 19.18 3.82
C ARG A 205 5.00 20.57 4.39
N ARG A 206 4.72 21.55 3.51
CA ARG A 206 4.38 22.92 3.94
C ARG A 206 3.13 22.95 4.82
N LEU A 207 2.11 22.15 4.49
CA LEU A 207 0.92 22.02 5.33
C LEU A 207 1.25 21.41 6.70
N ALA A 208 2.08 20.36 6.73
CA ALA A 208 2.50 19.74 7.99
C ALA A 208 3.29 20.70 8.88
N GLU A 209 4.28 21.41 8.32
CA GLU A 209 5.11 22.39 9.04
C GLU A 209 4.30 23.57 9.62
N THR A 210 3.22 23.94 8.96
CA THR A 210 2.36 25.05 9.44
C THR A 210 1.26 24.62 10.41
N SER A 211 0.99 23.30 10.50
CA SER A 211 -0.12 22.79 11.33
C SER A 211 0.34 21.73 12.35
N PHE A 212 0.20 20.46 12.04
CA PHE A 212 0.36 19.34 12.97
C PHE A 212 1.80 18.85 13.17
N GLY A 213 2.72 19.18 12.28
CA GLY A 213 4.13 18.77 12.32
C GLY A 213 5.12 19.86 12.76
N ARG A 214 4.65 20.96 13.37
CA ARG A 214 5.49 22.13 13.75
C ARG A 214 6.65 21.80 14.70
N HIS A 215 6.49 20.76 15.49
CA HIS A 215 7.45 20.35 16.51
C HIS A 215 8.44 19.29 16.03
N LEU A 216 8.29 18.80 14.78
CA LEU A 216 9.07 17.74 14.19
C LEU A 216 10.01 18.26 13.10
N THR A 217 11.03 17.46 12.80
CA THR A 217 11.92 17.69 11.67
C THR A 217 11.43 16.89 10.46
N LEU A 218 11.03 17.58 9.38
CA LEU A 218 10.65 16.95 8.12
C LEU A 218 11.86 16.93 7.18
N VAL A 219 12.36 15.73 6.85
CA VAL A 219 13.55 15.54 5.99
C VAL A 219 13.14 15.00 4.64
N GLU A 220 13.62 15.62 3.58
CA GLU A 220 13.36 15.22 2.19
C GLU A 220 14.59 14.54 1.60
N ARG A 221 14.37 13.38 0.95
CA ARG A 221 15.36 12.63 0.18
C ARG A 221 14.74 12.18 -1.13
N TYR A 222 14.75 13.05 -2.12
CA TYR A 222 14.07 12.83 -3.39
C TYR A 222 15.03 12.43 -4.51
N ASP A 223 14.60 11.45 -5.29
CA ASP A 223 15.22 11.12 -6.58
C ASP A 223 14.69 12.11 -7.64
N PRO A 224 15.53 13.05 -8.14
CA PRO A 224 15.07 14.06 -9.08
C PRO A 224 14.74 13.51 -10.48
N SER A 225 15.08 12.26 -10.76
CA SER A 225 14.91 11.64 -12.08
C SER A 225 13.54 10.99 -12.28
N LEU A 226 12.67 10.98 -11.24
CA LEU A 226 11.39 10.33 -11.31
C LEU A 226 10.48 10.90 -12.42
N PRO A 227 9.88 10.02 -13.24
CA PRO A 227 8.85 10.43 -14.18
C PRO A 227 7.58 10.90 -13.46
N PRO A 228 6.68 11.62 -14.12
CA PRO A 228 5.39 11.96 -13.53
C PRO A 228 4.55 10.71 -13.26
N VAL A 229 3.78 10.74 -12.19
CA VAL A 229 2.78 9.72 -11.83
C VAL A 229 1.55 9.90 -12.72
N ALA A 230 0.93 8.80 -13.14
CA ALA A 230 -0.39 8.81 -13.76
C ALA A 230 -1.47 8.90 -12.66
N GLY A 231 -2.09 10.08 -12.43
CA GLY A 231 -3.05 10.20 -11.34
C GLY A 231 -3.75 11.55 -11.21
N ASP A 232 -4.57 11.65 -10.18
CA ASP A 232 -5.26 12.86 -9.75
C ASP A 232 -4.45 13.54 -8.63
N ARG A 233 -4.05 14.80 -8.88
CA ARG A 233 -3.20 15.55 -7.97
C ARG A 233 -3.82 15.70 -6.57
N ASP A 234 -5.10 16.02 -6.49
CA ASP A 234 -5.75 16.33 -5.22
C ASP A 234 -5.95 15.08 -4.38
N GLN A 235 -6.25 13.94 -5.04
CA GLN A 235 -6.31 12.64 -4.37
C GLN A 235 -4.93 12.20 -3.87
N LEU A 236 -3.85 12.41 -4.64
CA LEU A 236 -2.49 12.13 -4.20
C LEU A 236 -2.06 13.04 -3.03
N VAL A 237 -2.44 14.31 -3.03
CA VAL A 237 -2.25 15.20 -1.87
C VAL A 237 -2.93 14.61 -0.64
N GLN A 238 -4.15 14.11 -0.78
CA GLN A 238 -4.89 13.50 0.33
C GLN A 238 -4.22 12.22 0.86
N VAL A 239 -3.70 11.36 -0.02
CA VAL A 239 -2.93 10.17 0.35
C VAL A 239 -1.74 10.56 1.23
N PHE A 240 -0.88 11.43 0.72
CA PHE A 240 0.35 11.78 1.43
C PHE A 240 0.10 12.64 2.67
N LEU A 241 -0.93 13.48 2.67
CA LEU A 241 -1.34 14.22 3.86
C LEU A 241 -1.77 13.28 4.99
N ASN A 242 -2.56 12.24 4.69
CA ASN A 242 -2.95 11.23 5.69
C ASN A 242 -1.74 10.46 6.22
N LEU A 243 -0.83 10.02 5.35
CA LEU A 243 0.37 9.28 5.76
C LEU A 243 1.32 10.15 6.58
N VAL A 244 1.63 11.37 6.14
CA VAL A 244 2.51 12.31 6.86
C VAL A 244 1.89 12.70 8.19
N LYS A 245 0.58 12.94 8.24
CA LYS A 245 -0.12 13.20 9.51
C LYS A 245 -0.01 12.02 10.48
N ASN A 246 -0.20 10.79 9.99
CA ASN A 246 -0.06 9.60 10.81
C ASN A 246 1.37 9.44 11.32
N ALA A 247 2.38 9.69 10.50
CA ALA A 247 3.78 9.67 10.86
C ALA A 247 4.10 10.73 11.94
N CYS A 248 3.63 11.98 11.76
CA CYS A 248 3.82 13.03 12.76
C CYS A 248 3.13 12.71 14.09
N GLU A 249 1.96 12.09 14.06
CA GLU A 249 1.25 11.68 15.27
C GLU A 249 1.91 10.49 15.97
N ALA A 250 2.60 9.61 15.23
CA ALA A 250 3.32 8.47 15.76
C ALA A 250 4.70 8.85 16.32
N ALA A 251 5.40 9.77 15.68
CA ALA A 251 6.72 10.23 16.08
C ALA A 251 6.72 10.94 17.46
N GLY A 252 5.58 11.49 17.90
CA GLY A 252 5.43 12.02 19.26
C GLY A 252 6.09 13.39 19.46
N ASP A 253 6.94 13.51 20.51
CA ASP A 253 7.42 14.80 21.02
C ASP A 253 8.61 15.40 20.27
N ALA A 254 9.00 16.61 20.70
CA ALA A 254 10.00 17.43 20.05
C ALA A 254 11.35 16.72 19.82
N GLY A 255 11.85 16.79 18.58
CA GLY A 255 13.14 16.23 18.19
C GLY A 255 13.03 14.98 17.30
N SER A 256 11.85 14.42 17.17
CA SER A 256 11.59 13.29 16.27
C SER A 256 11.65 13.71 14.79
N GLU A 257 11.97 12.75 13.94
CA GLU A 257 12.18 12.96 12.51
C GLU A 257 11.14 12.18 11.69
N VAL A 258 10.54 12.86 10.72
CA VAL A 258 9.73 12.24 9.66
C VAL A 258 10.44 12.45 8.34
N ARG A 259 10.75 11.33 7.63
CA ARG A 259 11.46 11.38 6.34
C ARG A 259 10.52 11.08 5.20
N LEU A 260 10.60 11.92 4.17
CA LEU A 260 9.95 11.73 2.88
C LEU A 260 11.01 11.30 1.87
N VAL A 261 10.91 10.07 1.39
CA VAL A 261 11.90 9.50 0.47
C VAL A 261 11.19 9.13 -0.83
N THR A 262 11.81 9.43 -1.97
CA THR A 262 11.33 8.97 -3.26
C THR A 262 12.44 8.28 -4.02
N HIS A 263 12.12 7.21 -4.71
CA HIS A 263 13.08 6.50 -5.57
C HIS A 263 12.39 5.78 -6.73
N TYR A 264 13.15 5.54 -7.78
CA TYR A 264 12.73 4.72 -8.90
C TYR A 264 13.02 3.25 -8.58
N ARG A 265 12.00 2.39 -8.67
CA ARG A 265 12.13 0.96 -8.41
C ARG A 265 11.82 0.16 -9.66
N HIS A 266 12.84 -0.48 -10.23
CA HIS A 266 12.65 -1.38 -11.37
C HIS A 266 11.99 -2.68 -10.94
N GLY A 267 11.17 -3.26 -11.83
CA GLY A 267 10.72 -4.63 -11.71
C GLY A 267 9.57 -4.86 -10.71
N LEU A 268 8.94 -3.81 -10.19
CA LEU A 268 7.72 -3.97 -9.39
C LEU A 268 6.52 -4.00 -10.34
N ARG A 269 5.87 -5.18 -10.44
CA ARG A 269 4.72 -5.40 -11.32
C ARG A 269 3.52 -5.95 -10.54
N VAL A 270 2.34 -5.47 -10.87
CA VAL A 270 1.08 -5.91 -10.26
C VAL A 270 0.12 -6.38 -11.36
N GLY A 271 -0.49 -7.56 -11.15
CA GLY A 271 -1.50 -8.08 -12.06
C GLY A 271 -2.78 -7.24 -12.04
N GLN A 272 -3.26 -6.79 -13.20
CA GLN A 272 -4.59 -6.17 -13.32
C GLN A 272 -5.68 -7.23 -13.40
N LYS A 273 -6.79 -7.01 -12.67
CA LYS A 273 -7.99 -7.85 -12.78
C LYS A 273 -8.50 -7.82 -14.23
N ASN A 274 -8.66 -9.00 -14.85
CA ASN A 274 -9.16 -9.22 -16.20
C ASN A 274 -8.21 -8.83 -17.37
N SER A 275 -6.95 -8.53 -17.12
CA SER A 275 -5.95 -8.30 -18.17
C SER A 275 -4.76 -9.25 -17.98
N ARG A 276 -4.21 -9.74 -19.10
CA ARG A 276 -2.89 -10.41 -19.12
C ARG A 276 -1.75 -9.40 -19.00
N GLU A 277 -2.07 -8.11 -19.05
CA GLU A 277 -1.08 -7.04 -18.93
C GLU A 277 -0.80 -6.77 -17.45
N ARG A 278 0.47 -6.61 -17.12
CA ARG A 278 0.95 -6.27 -15.79
C ARG A 278 1.33 -4.80 -15.77
N LEU A 279 0.84 -4.11 -14.76
CA LEU A 279 1.15 -2.71 -14.55
C LEU A 279 2.46 -2.57 -13.79
N GLU A 280 3.42 -1.84 -14.37
CA GLU A 280 4.66 -1.49 -13.69
C GLU A 280 4.44 -0.32 -12.73
N LEU A 281 4.98 -0.44 -11.51
CA LEU A 281 4.89 0.57 -10.45
C LEU A 281 6.29 1.12 -10.10
N PRO A 282 6.93 1.87 -11.02
CA PRO A 282 8.31 2.25 -10.83
C PRO A 282 8.53 3.38 -9.83
N ILE A 283 7.47 4.16 -9.52
CA ILE A 283 7.57 5.32 -8.64
C ILE A 283 7.22 4.89 -7.23
N THR A 284 8.18 4.96 -6.32
CA THR A 284 7.99 4.62 -4.91
C THR A 284 8.19 5.85 -4.05
N VAL A 285 7.22 6.11 -3.17
CA VAL A 285 7.27 7.14 -2.13
C VAL A 285 7.23 6.44 -0.77
N GLU A 286 8.19 6.74 0.09
CA GLU A 286 8.27 6.22 1.44
C GLU A 286 8.13 7.35 2.46
N ILE A 287 7.29 7.13 3.46
CA ILE A 287 7.13 7.99 4.61
C ILE A 287 7.61 7.22 5.83
N TRP A 288 8.68 7.71 6.45
CA TRP A 288 9.33 7.12 7.61
C TRP A 288 9.01 7.93 8.85
N ASP A 289 8.70 7.26 9.93
CA ASP A 289 8.63 7.84 11.27
C ASP A 289 9.51 7.07 12.24
N ASP A 290 9.90 7.70 13.32
CA ASP A 290 10.63 7.13 14.44
C ASP A 290 9.74 6.82 15.66
N GLY A 291 8.45 6.63 15.40
CA GLY A 291 7.46 6.28 16.41
C GLY A 291 7.59 4.86 16.96
N PRO A 292 6.62 4.41 17.77
CA PRO A 292 6.65 3.10 18.42
C PRO A 292 6.43 1.90 17.48
N GLY A 293 6.12 2.15 16.19
CA GLY A 293 5.73 1.12 15.25
C GLY A 293 4.24 0.77 15.29
N VAL A 294 3.81 -0.05 14.35
CA VAL A 294 2.45 -0.60 14.30
C VAL A 294 2.39 -1.84 15.18
N PRO A 295 1.43 -1.95 16.12
CA PRO A 295 1.21 -3.14 16.92
C PRO A 295 0.90 -4.38 16.06
N GLU A 296 1.41 -5.55 16.46
CA GLU A 296 1.26 -6.80 15.68
C GLU A 296 -0.20 -7.22 15.50
N ASP A 297 -1.05 -6.97 16.50
CA ASP A 297 -2.48 -7.27 16.48
C ASP A 297 -3.27 -6.42 15.48
N LEU A 298 -2.76 -5.22 15.13
CA LEU A 298 -3.37 -4.34 14.15
C LEU A 298 -2.76 -4.47 12.75
N ALA A 299 -1.63 -5.15 12.63
CA ALA A 299 -0.84 -5.19 11.40
C ALA A 299 -1.61 -5.77 10.19
N LEU A 300 -2.44 -6.79 10.42
CA LEU A 300 -3.20 -7.45 9.36
C LEU A 300 -4.38 -6.62 8.84
N ASP A 301 -5.00 -5.84 9.72
CA ASP A 301 -6.23 -5.10 9.44
C ASP A 301 -5.99 -3.58 9.37
N LEU A 302 -4.72 -3.16 9.31
CA LEU A 302 -4.31 -1.75 9.41
C LEU A 302 -4.97 -0.84 8.36
N PHE A 303 -5.26 -1.37 7.19
CA PHE A 303 -5.91 -0.66 6.10
C PHE A 303 -7.44 -0.86 6.05
N ASP A 304 -8.00 -1.60 7.00
CA ASP A 304 -9.45 -1.81 7.07
C ASP A 304 -10.16 -0.58 7.65
N PRO A 305 -11.37 -0.26 7.19
CA PRO A 305 -12.14 0.84 7.72
C PRO A 305 -12.42 0.68 9.22
N PHE A 306 -12.33 1.78 9.96
CA PHE A 306 -12.58 1.87 11.41
C PHE A 306 -11.54 1.17 12.31
N VAL A 307 -10.50 0.58 11.76
CA VAL A 307 -9.38 0.04 12.54
C VAL A 307 -8.45 1.17 12.98
N THR A 308 -8.24 1.30 14.28
CA THR A 308 -7.38 2.33 14.88
C THR A 308 -6.89 1.93 16.26
N GLY A 309 -5.60 2.13 16.53
CA GLY A 309 -5.01 2.02 17.86
C GLY A 309 -5.07 3.35 18.65
N LYS A 310 -5.58 4.44 18.05
CA LYS A 310 -5.60 5.77 18.67
C LYS A 310 -6.94 6.05 19.34
N PRO A 311 -6.97 6.56 20.61
CA PRO A 311 -8.24 6.83 21.32
C PRO A 311 -9.18 7.82 20.62
N LYS A 312 -8.64 8.74 19.83
CA LYS A 312 -9.40 9.73 19.05
C LYS A 312 -9.34 9.47 17.54
N GLY A 313 -8.79 8.33 17.12
CA GLY A 313 -8.67 7.96 15.72
C GLY A 313 -10.03 7.52 15.15
N THR A 314 -10.30 7.87 13.91
CA THR A 314 -11.54 7.44 13.21
C THR A 314 -11.36 6.11 12.48
N GLY A 315 -10.11 5.63 12.31
CA GLY A 315 -9.81 4.43 11.53
C GLY A 315 -10.09 4.55 10.02
N LEU A 316 -10.38 5.76 9.51
CA LEU A 316 -10.71 5.98 8.10
C LEU A 316 -9.53 6.49 7.26
N GLY A 317 -8.45 6.98 7.88
CA GLY A 317 -7.35 7.60 7.16
C GLY A 317 -6.58 6.62 6.28
N LEU A 318 -6.16 5.48 6.83
CA LEU A 318 -5.37 4.48 6.11
C LEU A 318 -6.22 3.68 5.11
N SER A 319 -7.47 3.41 5.43
CA SER A 319 -8.39 2.78 4.49
C SER A 319 -8.67 3.68 3.26
N LEU A 320 -8.75 4.99 3.46
CA LEU A 320 -8.86 5.95 2.36
C LEU A 320 -7.57 6.01 1.52
N VAL A 321 -6.40 5.95 2.16
CA VAL A 321 -5.11 5.83 1.46
C VAL A 321 -5.11 4.59 0.58
N ALA A 322 -5.44 3.43 1.14
CA ALA A 322 -5.48 2.17 0.38
C ALA A 322 -6.47 2.24 -0.80
N LYS A 323 -7.66 2.82 -0.58
CA LYS A 323 -8.65 3.02 -1.66
C LYS A 323 -8.08 3.89 -2.78
N ILE A 324 -7.60 5.09 -2.46
CA ILE A 324 -7.10 6.04 -3.48
C ILE A 324 -5.91 5.45 -4.24
N VAL A 325 -4.94 4.87 -3.53
CA VAL A 325 -3.76 4.24 -4.16
C VAL A 325 -4.17 3.11 -5.09
N ASN A 326 -5.09 2.25 -4.67
CA ASN A 326 -5.60 1.16 -5.50
C ASN A 326 -6.41 1.67 -6.70
N ASP A 327 -7.20 2.73 -6.53
CA ASP A 327 -7.92 3.36 -7.61
C ASP A 327 -6.96 3.96 -8.68
N HIS A 328 -5.74 4.37 -8.28
CA HIS A 328 -4.65 4.78 -9.17
C HIS A 328 -3.85 3.60 -9.76
N GLY A 329 -4.25 2.35 -9.49
CA GLY A 329 -3.53 1.15 -9.91
C GLY A 329 -2.23 0.91 -9.13
N GLY A 330 -2.01 1.63 -8.04
CA GLY A 330 -0.84 1.50 -7.16
C GLY A 330 -1.03 0.48 -6.04
N VAL A 331 0.00 0.36 -5.21
CA VAL A 331 0.03 -0.47 -4.01
C VAL A 331 0.54 0.35 -2.83
N VAL A 332 -0.05 0.15 -1.66
CA VAL A 332 0.45 0.67 -0.40
C VAL A 332 0.78 -0.49 0.54
N ASP A 333 1.94 -0.44 1.15
CA ASP A 333 2.39 -1.36 2.18
C ASP A 333 3.03 -0.61 3.35
N PHE A 334 3.31 -1.33 4.45
CA PHE A 334 4.05 -0.80 5.56
C PHE A 334 5.00 -1.85 6.13
N GLN A 335 6.02 -1.37 6.82
CA GLN A 335 6.98 -2.22 7.53
C GLN A 335 7.43 -1.51 8.80
N ASN A 336 7.43 -2.25 9.93
CA ASN A 336 8.09 -1.78 11.13
C ASN A 336 9.61 -1.87 10.95
N HIS A 337 10.33 -0.83 11.32
CA HIS A 337 11.79 -0.73 11.18
C HIS A 337 12.44 -0.21 12.46
N GLY A 338 13.02 -1.10 13.25
CA GLY A 338 13.58 -0.74 14.54
C GLY A 338 12.53 -0.18 15.50
N HIS A 339 12.61 1.10 15.78
CA HIS A 339 11.68 1.83 16.64
C HIS A 339 10.68 2.68 15.84
N GLY A 340 10.43 2.41 14.55
CA GLY A 340 9.55 3.24 13.74
C GLY A 340 8.80 2.46 12.69
N THR A 341 8.05 3.19 11.85
CA THR A 341 7.32 2.63 10.71
C THR A 341 7.75 3.29 9.42
N VAL A 342 7.76 2.52 8.34
CA VAL A 342 7.81 3.03 6.97
C VAL A 342 6.53 2.64 6.25
N PHE A 343 5.81 3.64 5.75
CA PHE A 343 4.73 3.44 4.78
C PHE A 343 5.28 3.65 3.39
N ARG A 344 4.99 2.71 2.50
CA ARG A 344 5.47 2.73 1.12
C ARG A 344 4.29 2.75 0.15
N VAL A 345 4.29 3.71 -0.75
CA VAL A 345 3.30 3.85 -1.82
C VAL A 345 4.01 3.69 -3.16
N SER A 346 3.60 2.68 -3.92
CA SER A 346 4.13 2.40 -5.26
C SER A 346 3.08 2.76 -6.32
N LEU A 347 3.45 3.57 -7.30
CA LEU A 347 2.53 4.17 -8.27
C LEU A 347 3.00 3.95 -9.71
N PRO A 348 2.06 3.87 -10.67
CA PRO A 348 2.40 3.80 -12.08
C PRO A 348 2.95 5.13 -12.59
N ALA A 349 3.92 5.04 -13.50
CA ALA A 349 4.38 6.20 -14.23
C ALA A 349 3.34 6.60 -15.30
N HIS A 350 3.22 7.90 -15.55
CA HIS A 350 2.45 8.38 -16.69
C HIS A 350 3.21 8.01 -17.98
N SER A 351 2.60 7.15 -18.79
CA SER A 351 3.10 6.87 -20.12
C SER A 351 2.55 7.91 -21.09
N ASP A 352 3.40 8.78 -21.62
CA ASP A 352 3.06 9.51 -22.84
C ASP A 352 2.79 8.47 -23.93
N ASN A 353 1.53 8.28 -24.28
CA ASN A 353 1.11 7.41 -25.38
C ASN A 353 1.47 8.11 -26.72
N ARG A 354 2.76 8.41 -26.90
CA ARG A 354 3.32 8.71 -28.22
C ARG A 354 3.55 7.36 -28.85
N GLY A 355 2.60 6.95 -29.67
CA GLY A 355 2.76 5.81 -30.56
C GLY A 355 4.12 5.89 -31.27
N PRO A 356 4.70 4.74 -31.69
CA PRO A 356 5.96 4.72 -32.39
C PRO A 356 5.85 5.64 -33.59
N GLY A 357 6.67 6.69 -33.58
CA GLY A 357 6.71 7.67 -34.67
C GLY A 357 6.96 6.94 -35.99
N THR A 358 6.07 7.23 -36.94
CA THR A 358 6.21 6.92 -38.37
C THR A 358 7.50 7.46 -38.93
#